data_5dacc24fe84759a59e1762f54e3f0d24
#
_entry.id   5dacc24fe84759a59e1762f54e3f0d24
#
_cell.length_a   1.000
_cell.length_b   1.000
_cell.length_c   1.000
_cell.angle_alpha   90.00
_cell.angle_beta   90.00
_cell.angle_gamma   90.00
#
_symmetry.space_group_name_H-M   'P 1'
#
loop_
_entity.id
_entity.type
_entity.pdbx_description
1 polymer ?
#
loop_
_entity_poly.entity_id
_entity_poly.type
_entity_poly.pdbx_seq_one_letter_code
_entity_poly.pdbx_strand_id
1 'polypeptide(L)'
;MRFLIVDDEITSRKILQKSLKPYGACDFAVNGAEAIISFKKALEEDCPYDLICMDIMMPNIDGQQAVKEIRKFEKEKGIKPKKEVKIIMVTALGDPKNAVEAFYQGRATSYLVKPISVEKLIEEVKKIGLIREP
;
A
#
# COMPACT_ATOMS: atom_id res chain seq x y z
N MET A 1 4.11 -14.28 1.25
CA MET A 1 3.37 -13.00 1.36
C MET A 1 2.93 -12.51 -0.01
N ARG A 2 1.92 -11.70 -0.04
CA ARG A 2 1.39 -11.13 -1.27
C ARG A 2 1.28 -9.62 -1.14
N PHE A 3 1.81 -8.91 -2.13
CA PHE A 3 1.89 -7.45 -2.12
C PHE A 3 1.13 -6.86 -3.30
N LEU A 4 0.48 -5.71 -3.09
CA LEU A 4 -0.12 -4.93 -4.16
C LEU A 4 0.63 -3.61 -4.27
N ILE A 5 1.15 -3.33 -5.45
CA ILE A 5 1.87 -2.09 -5.73
C ILE A 5 0.98 -1.21 -6.61
N VAL A 6 0.62 -0.05 -6.10
CA VAL A 6 -0.30 0.88 -6.77
C VAL A 6 0.45 2.16 -7.10
N ASP A 7 0.81 2.32 -8.37
CA ASP A 7 1.55 3.48 -8.85
C ASP A 7 1.37 3.56 -10.36
N ASP A 8 1.09 4.74 -10.89
CA ASP A 8 0.94 4.94 -12.33
C ASP A 8 2.29 5.13 -13.05
N GLU A 9 3.37 5.26 -12.29
CA GLU A 9 4.72 5.47 -12.81
C GLU A 9 5.51 4.16 -12.86
N ILE A 10 5.96 3.77 -14.06
CA ILE A 10 6.68 2.52 -14.29
C ILE A 10 7.95 2.42 -13.45
N THR A 11 8.73 3.50 -13.36
CA THR A 11 9.99 3.49 -12.62
C THR A 11 9.78 3.18 -11.14
N SER A 12 8.80 3.85 -10.52
CA SER A 12 8.45 3.59 -9.11
C SER A 12 7.98 2.17 -8.91
N ARG A 13 7.11 1.65 -9.80
CA ARG A 13 6.63 0.26 -9.69
C ARG A 13 7.79 -0.74 -9.73
N LYS A 14 8.77 -0.52 -10.61
CA LYS A 14 9.92 -1.41 -10.73
C LYS A 14 10.78 -1.43 -9.48
N ILE A 15 10.99 -0.27 -8.86
CA ILE A 15 11.77 -0.18 -7.60
C ILE A 15 11.04 -0.92 -6.49
N LEU A 16 9.75 -0.70 -6.36
CA LEU A 16 8.93 -1.36 -5.34
C LEU A 16 8.90 -2.87 -5.55
N GLN A 17 8.71 -3.32 -6.79
CA GLN A 17 8.72 -4.74 -7.12
C GLN A 17 10.07 -5.38 -6.80
N LYS A 18 11.15 -4.77 -7.23
CA LYS A 18 12.51 -5.28 -6.96
C LYS A 18 12.74 -5.43 -5.47
N SER A 19 12.28 -4.47 -4.69
CA SER A 19 12.44 -4.48 -3.23
C SER A 19 11.66 -5.59 -2.55
N LEU A 20 10.44 -5.85 -3.00
CA LEU A 20 9.51 -6.78 -2.35
C LEU A 20 9.55 -8.19 -2.91
N LYS A 21 10.02 -8.38 -4.14
CA LYS A 21 10.04 -9.69 -4.80
C LYS A 21 10.72 -10.79 -3.98
N PRO A 22 11.83 -10.54 -3.26
CA PRO A 22 12.45 -11.58 -2.44
C PRO A 22 11.56 -12.10 -1.32
N TYR A 23 10.52 -11.36 -0.95
CA TYR A 23 9.67 -11.68 0.20
C TYR A 23 8.29 -12.21 -0.16
N GLY A 24 7.88 -12.10 -1.41
CA GLY A 24 6.58 -12.60 -1.83
C GLY A 24 6.17 -12.19 -3.23
N ALA A 25 4.96 -12.57 -3.60
CA ALA A 25 4.39 -12.26 -4.91
C ALA A 25 3.89 -10.82 -4.96
N CYS A 26 4.14 -10.15 -6.08
CA CYS A 26 3.71 -8.76 -6.29
C CYS A 26 2.71 -8.66 -7.42
N ASP A 27 1.58 -8.03 -7.17
CA ASP A 27 0.61 -7.62 -8.18
C ASP A 27 0.66 -6.12 -8.33
N PHE A 28 0.14 -5.60 -9.42
CA PHE A 28 0.19 -4.17 -9.75
C PHE A 28 -1.18 -3.61 -10.02
N ALA A 29 -1.36 -2.34 -9.69
CA ALA A 29 -2.49 -1.53 -10.11
C ALA A 29 -1.95 -0.17 -10.53
N VAL A 30 -2.58 0.46 -11.51
CA VAL A 30 -2.10 1.74 -12.05
C VAL A 30 -2.92 2.93 -11.54
N ASN A 31 -3.99 2.67 -10.80
CA ASN A 31 -4.81 3.71 -10.19
C ASN A 31 -5.58 3.16 -8.99
N GLY A 32 -6.25 4.06 -8.28
CA GLY A 32 -7.01 3.69 -7.08
C GLY A 32 -8.17 2.76 -7.35
N ALA A 33 -8.86 2.92 -8.47
CA ALA A 33 -10.00 2.07 -8.83
C ALA A 33 -9.56 0.61 -9.03
N GLU A 34 -8.46 0.41 -9.76
CA GLU A 34 -7.88 -0.93 -9.94
C GLU A 34 -7.43 -1.52 -8.60
N ALA A 35 -6.85 -0.69 -7.74
CA ALA A 35 -6.40 -1.14 -6.43
C ALA A 35 -7.57 -1.68 -5.58
N ILE A 36 -8.69 -0.97 -5.57
CA ILE A 36 -9.89 -1.39 -4.85
C ILE A 36 -10.41 -2.72 -5.39
N ILE A 37 -10.51 -2.84 -6.71
CA ILE A 37 -10.97 -4.07 -7.37
C ILE A 37 -10.04 -5.24 -7.03
N SER A 38 -8.73 -5.04 -7.14
CA SER A 38 -7.74 -6.08 -6.84
C SER A 38 -7.80 -6.52 -5.39
N PHE A 39 -7.97 -5.56 -4.48
CA PHE A 39 -8.06 -5.85 -3.05
C PHE A 39 -9.29 -6.70 -2.73
N LYS A 40 -10.45 -6.31 -3.25
CA LYS A 40 -11.70 -7.06 -3.03
C LYS A 40 -11.63 -8.45 -3.60
N LYS A 41 -11.10 -8.58 -4.81
CA LYS A 41 -10.95 -9.88 -5.47
C LYS A 41 -10.03 -10.81 -4.67
N ALA A 42 -8.92 -10.30 -4.16
CA ALA A 42 -7.99 -11.08 -3.35
C ALA A 42 -8.68 -11.63 -2.09
N LEU A 43 -9.51 -10.82 -1.43
CA LEU A 43 -10.27 -11.27 -0.27
C LEU A 43 -11.29 -12.36 -0.64
N GLU A 44 -11.98 -12.18 -1.76
CA GLU A 44 -12.96 -13.17 -2.24
C GLU A 44 -12.30 -14.50 -2.59
N GLU A 45 -11.09 -14.48 -3.10
CA GLU A 45 -10.32 -15.66 -3.45
C GLU A 45 -9.60 -16.29 -2.24
N ASP A 46 -9.82 -15.76 -1.06
CA ASP A 46 -9.18 -16.21 0.18
C ASP A 46 -7.65 -16.16 0.10
N CYS A 47 -7.14 -15.16 -0.62
CA CYS A 47 -5.71 -14.92 -0.79
C CYS A 47 -5.42 -13.42 -0.64
N PRO A 48 -5.68 -12.83 0.54
CA PRO A 48 -5.59 -11.39 0.73
C PRO A 48 -4.16 -10.86 0.63
N TYR A 49 -4.04 -9.58 0.34
CA TYR A 49 -2.76 -8.90 0.36
C TYR A 49 -2.31 -8.66 1.81
N ASP A 50 -1.01 -8.80 2.03
CA ASP A 50 -0.38 -8.48 3.32
C ASP A 50 0.02 -7.01 3.38
N LEU A 51 0.38 -6.43 2.25
CA LEU A 51 0.83 -5.06 2.15
C LEU A 51 0.36 -4.43 0.84
N ILE A 52 -0.08 -3.18 0.92
CA ILE A 52 -0.34 -2.34 -0.24
C ILE A 52 0.61 -1.14 -0.16
N CYS A 53 1.39 -0.93 -1.22
CA CYS A 53 2.15 0.31 -1.41
C CYS A 53 1.32 1.21 -2.32
N MET A 54 0.82 2.31 -1.78
CA MET A 54 -0.17 3.16 -2.45
C MET A 54 0.39 4.54 -2.74
N ASP A 55 0.55 4.87 -4.01
CA ASP A 55 0.88 6.24 -4.43
C ASP A 55 -0.33 7.14 -4.15
N ILE A 56 -0.08 8.33 -3.62
CA ILE A 56 -1.15 9.30 -3.33
C ILE A 56 -1.60 10.01 -4.61
N MET A 57 -0.66 10.44 -5.42
CA MET A 57 -0.93 11.23 -6.63
C MET A 57 -1.15 10.36 -7.86
N MET A 58 -2.41 10.02 -8.11
CA MET A 58 -2.78 9.21 -9.27
C MET A 58 -4.02 9.79 -9.94
N PRO A 59 -4.22 9.54 -11.26
CA PRO A 59 -5.44 9.97 -11.93
C PRO A 59 -6.65 9.19 -11.45
N ASN A 60 -7.84 9.76 -11.64
CA ASN A 60 -9.14 9.21 -11.24
C ASN A 60 -9.30 9.20 -9.72
N ILE A 61 -9.26 8.01 -9.10
CA ILE A 61 -9.33 7.88 -7.65
C ILE A 61 -7.91 7.94 -7.10
N ASP A 62 -7.60 8.97 -6.31
CA ASP A 62 -6.28 9.12 -5.71
C ASP A 62 -6.05 8.09 -4.59
N GLY A 63 -4.82 8.04 -4.09
CA GLY A 63 -4.44 7.05 -3.07
C GLY A 63 -5.21 7.20 -1.78
N GLN A 64 -5.51 8.42 -1.35
CA GLN A 64 -6.27 8.62 -0.12
C GLN A 64 -7.70 8.12 -0.25
N GLN A 65 -8.34 8.39 -1.37
CA GLN A 65 -9.69 7.91 -1.62
C GLN A 65 -9.73 6.38 -1.70
N ALA A 66 -8.73 5.78 -2.34
CA ALA A 66 -8.62 4.33 -2.42
C ALA A 66 -8.47 3.70 -1.04
N VAL A 67 -7.64 4.27 -0.17
CA VAL A 67 -7.45 3.77 1.20
C VAL A 67 -8.75 3.86 1.99
N LYS A 68 -9.50 4.95 1.87
CA LYS A 68 -10.82 5.08 2.52
C LYS A 68 -11.76 3.95 2.11
N GLU A 69 -11.83 3.67 0.83
CA GLU A 69 -12.70 2.60 0.31
C GLU A 69 -12.25 1.21 0.77
N ILE A 70 -10.95 0.97 0.81
CA ILE A 70 -10.39 -0.29 1.31
C ILE A 70 -10.75 -0.49 2.78
N ARG A 71 -10.53 0.52 3.62
CA ARG A 71 -10.84 0.45 5.06
C ARG A 71 -12.34 0.26 5.30
N LYS A 72 -13.17 0.95 4.52
CA LYS A 72 -14.62 0.80 4.61
C LYS A 72 -15.04 -0.64 4.28
N PHE A 73 -14.48 -1.22 3.23
CA PHE A 73 -14.77 -2.59 2.84
C PHE A 73 -14.33 -3.59 3.92
N GLU A 74 -13.15 -3.41 4.50
CA GLU A 74 -12.68 -4.25 5.61
C GLU A 74 -13.64 -4.21 6.78
N LYS A 75 -14.10 -3.02 7.14
CA LYS A 75 -15.05 -2.85 8.23
C LYS A 75 -16.38 -3.52 7.94
N GLU A 76 -16.90 -3.38 6.72
CA GLU A 76 -18.14 -4.02 6.30
C GLU A 76 -18.05 -5.54 6.34
N LYS A 77 -16.89 -6.10 6.08
CA LYS A 77 -16.63 -7.55 6.14
C LYS A 77 -16.30 -8.04 7.55
N GLY A 78 -16.29 -7.14 8.53
CA GLY A 78 -16.01 -7.53 9.92
C GLY A 78 -14.54 -7.86 10.19
N ILE A 79 -13.64 -7.39 9.35
CA ILE A 79 -12.20 -7.62 9.54
C ILE A 79 -11.72 -6.77 10.72
N LYS A 80 -11.12 -7.43 11.72
CA LYS A 80 -10.62 -6.76 12.91
C LYS A 80 -9.39 -5.90 12.57
N PRO A 81 -9.15 -4.80 13.30
CA PRO A 81 -7.99 -3.92 13.05
C PRO A 81 -6.66 -4.66 12.92
N LYS A 82 -6.44 -5.70 13.72
CA LYS A 82 -5.22 -6.50 13.68
C LYS A 82 -5.05 -7.29 12.38
N LYS A 83 -6.14 -7.53 11.67
CA LYS A 83 -6.17 -8.31 10.42
C LYS A 83 -6.28 -7.43 9.19
N GLU A 84 -6.41 -6.14 9.36
CA GLU A 84 -6.46 -5.20 8.24
C GLU A 84 -5.15 -5.24 7.46
N VAL A 85 -5.25 -5.05 6.14
CA VAL A 85 -4.06 -5.01 5.29
C VAL A 85 -3.17 -3.83 5.72
N LYS A 86 -1.86 -4.06 5.70
CA LYS A 86 -0.89 -2.98 5.97
C LYS A 86 -0.80 -2.11 4.73
N ILE A 87 -0.81 -0.79 4.92
CA ILE A 87 -0.76 0.16 3.81
C ILE A 87 0.36 1.17 4.07
N ILE A 88 1.30 1.24 3.13
CA ILE A 88 2.32 2.28 3.10
C ILE A 88 1.92 3.26 2.02
N MET A 89 1.64 4.51 2.41
CA MET A 89 1.39 5.59 1.45
C MET A 89 2.71 6.07 0.88
N VAL A 90 2.75 6.33 -0.41
CA VAL A 90 3.92 6.87 -1.07
C VAL A 90 3.58 8.27 -1.56
N THR A 91 4.33 9.26 -1.12
CA THR A 91 4.05 10.67 -1.40
C THR A 91 5.22 11.33 -2.12
N ALA A 92 4.91 12.35 -2.93
CA ALA A 92 5.94 13.14 -3.60
C ALA A 92 6.65 14.03 -2.59
N LEU A 93 7.92 14.31 -2.85
CA LEU A 93 8.68 15.30 -2.08
C LEU A 93 7.96 16.65 -2.18
N GLY A 94 7.70 17.26 -1.03
CA GLY A 94 6.97 18.53 -0.97
C GLY A 94 5.48 18.41 -0.71
N ASP A 95 4.96 17.18 -0.55
CA ASP A 95 3.55 16.96 -0.23
C ASP A 95 3.36 16.09 1.02
N PRO A 96 4.00 16.44 2.16
CA PRO A 96 3.88 15.64 3.38
C PRO A 96 2.50 15.75 4.02
N LYS A 97 1.75 16.80 3.72
CA LYS A 97 0.44 17.06 4.32
C LYS A 97 -0.55 15.92 4.07
N ASN A 98 -0.63 15.44 2.83
CA ASN A 98 -1.54 14.36 2.46
C ASN A 98 -1.17 13.03 3.12
N ALA A 99 0.13 12.74 3.23
CA ALA A 99 0.62 11.54 3.90
C ALA A 99 0.31 11.57 5.39
N VAL A 100 0.55 12.70 6.04
CA VAL A 100 0.28 12.90 7.47
C VAL A 100 -1.21 12.77 7.74
N GLU A 101 -2.06 13.37 6.92
CA GLU A 101 -3.50 13.28 7.06
C GLU A 101 -3.99 11.82 7.01
N ALA A 102 -3.52 11.05 6.03
CA ALA A 102 -3.88 9.64 5.89
C ALA A 102 -3.45 8.83 7.12
N PHE A 103 -2.27 9.13 7.65
CA PHE A 103 -1.73 8.46 8.84
C PHE A 103 -2.54 8.77 10.09
N TYR A 104 -2.80 10.06 10.36
CA TYR A 104 -3.52 10.48 11.57
C TYR A 104 -4.98 10.05 11.59
N GLN A 105 -5.58 9.84 10.44
CA GLN A 105 -6.94 9.32 10.38
C GLN A 105 -7.00 7.79 10.54
N GLY A 106 -5.87 7.17 10.86
CA GLY A 106 -5.78 5.72 11.11
C GLY A 106 -5.98 4.86 9.86
N ARG A 107 -5.91 5.45 8.69
CA ARG A 107 -6.16 4.74 7.43
C ARG A 107 -4.93 4.07 6.87
N ALA A 108 -3.77 4.72 6.97
CA ALA A 108 -2.50 4.16 6.51
C ALA A 108 -1.68 3.64 7.69
N THR A 109 -0.89 2.60 7.45
CA THR A 109 0.01 2.05 8.48
C THR A 109 1.28 2.88 8.58
N SER A 110 1.78 3.37 7.45
CA SER A 110 3.00 4.17 7.38
C SER A 110 3.02 4.98 6.09
N TYR A 111 4.06 5.77 5.90
CA TYR A 111 4.26 6.49 4.64
C TYR A 111 5.74 6.60 4.30
N LEU A 112 6.01 6.77 3.00
CA LEU A 112 7.35 7.02 2.47
C LEU A 112 7.30 8.19 1.51
N VAL A 113 8.39 8.96 1.46
CA VAL A 113 8.53 10.11 0.58
C VAL A 113 9.42 9.73 -0.61
N LYS A 114 8.97 10.05 -1.83
CA LYS A 114 9.79 9.85 -3.03
C LYS A 114 10.99 10.79 -3.02
N PRO A 115 12.15 10.41 -3.54
CA PRO A 115 12.44 9.16 -4.24
C PRO A 115 12.56 7.96 -3.29
N ILE A 116 11.96 6.83 -3.70
CA ILE A 116 12.00 5.62 -2.92
C ILE A 116 13.29 4.86 -3.21
N SER A 117 13.93 4.36 -2.16
CA SER A 117 15.04 3.43 -2.30
C SER A 117 14.64 2.07 -1.74
N VAL A 118 15.31 1.02 -2.20
CA VAL A 118 15.11 -0.34 -1.67
C VAL A 118 15.31 -0.34 -0.16
N GLU A 119 16.35 0.33 0.32
CA GLU A 119 16.70 0.37 1.73
C GLU A 119 15.61 1.01 2.58
N LYS A 120 15.08 2.16 2.15
CA LYS A 120 14.01 2.86 2.87
C LYS A 120 12.73 2.03 2.93
N LEU A 121 12.36 1.40 1.82
CA LEU A 121 11.16 0.58 1.78
C LEU A 121 11.29 -0.63 2.71
N ILE A 122 12.38 -1.36 2.64
CA ILE A 122 12.60 -2.55 3.47
C ILE A 122 12.65 -2.16 4.95
N GLU A 123 13.27 -1.05 5.29
CA GLU A 123 13.29 -0.53 6.66
C GLU A 123 11.87 -0.29 7.19
N GLU A 124 11.00 0.33 6.39
CA GLU A 124 9.60 0.56 6.78
C GLU A 124 8.82 -0.75 6.90
N VAL A 125 9.03 -1.69 5.98
CA VAL A 125 8.35 -2.99 6.03
C VAL A 125 8.75 -3.76 7.29
N LYS A 126 10.01 -3.66 7.72
CA LYS A 126 10.47 -4.22 8.98
C LYS A 126 9.81 -3.54 10.18
N LYS A 127 9.72 -2.22 10.17
CA LYS A 127 9.09 -1.46 11.26
C LYS A 127 7.63 -1.83 11.47
N ILE A 128 6.90 -2.10 10.41
CA ILE A 128 5.49 -2.47 10.50
C ILE A 128 5.30 -3.97 10.78
N GLY A 129 6.37 -4.72 10.91
CA GLY A 129 6.34 -6.11 11.38
C GLY A 129 6.08 -7.18 10.33
N LEU A 130 6.11 -6.86 9.04
CA LEU A 130 5.87 -7.84 7.98
C LEU A 130 7.10 -8.67 7.65
N ILE A 131 8.30 -8.11 7.82
CA ILE A 131 9.57 -8.79 7.57
C ILE A 131 10.38 -8.72 8.85
N ARG A 132 11.02 -9.82 9.21
CA ARG A 132 11.90 -9.87 10.36
C ARG A 132 13.35 -9.63 9.93
N GLU A 133 14.13 -9.06 10.82
CA GLU A 133 15.56 -9.00 10.62
C GLU A 133 16.15 -10.42 10.74
N PRO A 134 17.15 -10.75 9.90
CA PRO A 134 17.81 -12.03 9.98
C PRO A 134 18.59 -12.21 11.27
#